data_410cd9b948498babe22998a78533e88f
#
_entry.id   410cd9b948498babe22998a78533e88f
#
_cell.length_a   1.000
_cell.length_b   1.000
_cell.length_c   1.000
_cell.angle_alpha   90.00
_cell.angle_beta   90.00
_cell.angle_gamma   90.00
#
_symmetry.space_group_name_H-M   'P 1'
#
loop_
_entity.id
_entity.type
_entity.pdbx_description
1 polymer ?
#
loop_
_entity_poly.entity_id
_entity_poly.type
_entity_poly.pdbx_seq_one_letter_code
_entity_poly.pdbx_strand_id
1 'polypeptide(L)'
;MRSVWVCKAGACVLVGLIAGGLPLGIADDTVRRGAELGNSPTVDLKRVLAAPEVHLGRAVIVEGKVDKVCQTKGCWLELIPADESRGVRVTFEDYGFFVPKDSKGWMARLEGRFVREQLSKREVDHLLGEGATLARQPDGTAAQVSFVARAVELRPTAEEKS
;
A
#
# COMPACT_ATOMS: atom_id res chain seq x y z
N MET A 1 49.32 39.62 -56.80
CA MET A 1 50.14 38.43 -56.93
C MET A 1 49.43 37.28 -56.24
N ARG A 2 49.23 36.25 -56.99
CA ARG A 2 48.43 35.05 -56.67
C ARG A 2 49.13 34.16 -55.66
N SER A 3 48.41 33.54 -54.76
CA SER A 3 48.75 32.20 -54.26
C SER A 3 47.53 31.46 -53.82
N VAL A 4 47.25 30.46 -54.64
CA VAL A 4 46.18 29.47 -54.42
C VAL A 4 46.76 28.40 -53.49
N TRP A 5 46.12 28.10 -52.37
CA TRP A 5 46.39 26.90 -51.57
C TRP A 5 45.22 25.97 -51.65
N VAL A 6 45.46 24.89 -52.36
CA VAL A 6 44.56 23.72 -52.41
C VAL A 6 44.82 22.91 -51.14
N CYS A 7 43.86 22.77 -50.23
CA CYS A 7 43.92 21.77 -49.19
C CYS A 7 43.05 20.57 -49.58
N LYS A 8 43.73 19.45 -49.70
CA LYS A 8 43.22 18.11 -49.95
C LYS A 8 42.27 17.67 -48.83
N ALA A 9 41.22 16.98 -49.23
CA ALA A 9 40.32 16.24 -48.39
C ALA A 9 40.98 15.28 -47.40
N GLY A 10 40.69 15.44 -46.11
CA GLY A 10 40.97 14.48 -45.06
C GLY A 10 39.74 14.36 -44.19
N ALA A 11 39.01 13.29 -44.38
CA ALA A 11 37.83 12.98 -43.57
C ALA A 11 38.26 12.57 -42.15
N CYS A 12 38.10 13.45 -41.16
CA CYS A 12 38.20 13.09 -39.76
C CYS A 12 36.85 12.51 -39.32
N VAL A 13 36.77 11.18 -39.24
CA VAL A 13 35.64 10.48 -38.60
C VAL A 13 35.87 10.58 -37.09
N LEU A 14 35.12 11.47 -36.46
CA LEU A 14 34.99 11.48 -35.00
C LEU A 14 34.06 10.34 -34.61
N VAL A 15 34.63 9.23 -34.17
CA VAL A 15 33.86 8.15 -33.49
C VAL A 15 33.52 8.66 -32.11
N GLY A 16 32.29 9.21 -31.99
CA GLY A 16 31.72 9.56 -30.69
C GLY A 16 31.43 8.26 -29.92
N LEU A 17 32.16 8.00 -28.84
CA LEU A 17 31.80 7.01 -27.84
C LEU A 17 30.50 7.51 -27.17
N ILE A 18 29.36 6.95 -27.56
CA ILE A 18 28.10 7.08 -26.82
C ILE A 18 28.27 6.13 -25.60
N ALA A 19 28.69 6.67 -24.48
CA ALA A 19 28.58 5.99 -23.20
C ALA A 19 27.08 5.86 -22.90
N GLY A 20 26.48 4.75 -23.35
CA GLY A 20 25.14 4.34 -23.00
C GLY A 20 25.10 4.03 -21.50
N GLY A 21 24.74 5.01 -20.69
CA GLY A 21 24.36 4.78 -19.31
C GLY A 21 23.11 3.90 -19.31
N LEU A 22 23.27 2.62 -18.94
CA LEU A 22 22.15 1.75 -18.62
C LEU A 22 21.41 2.40 -17.46
N PRO A 23 20.08 2.65 -17.55
CA PRO A 23 19.32 3.07 -16.39
C PRO A 23 19.41 1.93 -15.36
N LEU A 24 19.97 2.22 -14.19
CA LEU A 24 19.83 1.35 -13.03
C LEU A 24 18.32 1.27 -12.77
N GLY A 25 17.69 0.20 -13.25
CA GLY A 25 16.31 -0.12 -12.94
C GLY A 25 16.21 -0.30 -11.43
N ILE A 26 15.58 0.66 -10.75
CA ILE A 26 15.18 0.48 -9.37
C ILE A 26 14.16 -0.66 -9.42
N ALA A 27 14.51 -1.81 -8.84
CA ALA A 27 13.58 -2.92 -8.72
C ALA A 27 12.35 -2.42 -7.95
N ASP A 28 11.17 -2.49 -8.60
CA ASP A 28 9.90 -2.17 -7.95
C ASP A 28 9.50 -3.35 -7.05
N ASP A 29 9.94 -3.31 -5.79
CA ASP A 29 9.61 -4.32 -4.78
C ASP A 29 8.15 -4.24 -4.31
N THR A 30 7.30 -3.54 -5.05
CA THR A 30 5.89 -3.39 -4.71
C THR A 30 5.15 -4.71 -4.87
N VAL A 31 4.57 -5.19 -3.79
CA VAL A 31 3.68 -6.35 -3.78
C VAL A 31 2.25 -5.89 -4.06
N ARG A 32 1.65 -6.39 -5.15
CA ARG A 32 0.27 -6.09 -5.55
C ARG A 32 -0.62 -7.30 -5.30
N ARG A 33 -1.81 -7.08 -4.74
CA ARG A 33 -2.80 -8.13 -4.46
C ARG A 33 -4.22 -7.63 -4.76
N GLY A 34 -5.10 -8.55 -5.16
CA GLY A 34 -6.46 -8.23 -5.59
C GLY A 34 -6.51 -7.62 -6.99
N ALA A 35 -7.43 -6.71 -7.23
CA ALA A 35 -7.54 -5.96 -8.46
C ALA A 35 -6.41 -4.92 -8.60
N GLU A 36 -6.28 -4.29 -9.76
CA GLU A 36 -5.47 -3.09 -9.90
C GLU A 36 -6.12 -1.90 -9.19
N LEU A 37 -5.29 -1.00 -8.63
CA LEU A 37 -5.77 0.27 -8.09
C LEU A 37 -6.41 1.09 -9.22
N GLY A 38 -7.64 1.55 -8.97
CA GLY A 38 -8.36 2.41 -9.89
C GLY A 38 -8.12 3.89 -9.64
N ASN A 39 -9.10 4.70 -10.02
CA ASN A 39 -9.08 6.16 -9.92
C ASN A 39 -10.00 6.68 -8.80
N SER A 40 -10.28 5.89 -7.78
CA SER A 40 -11.09 6.35 -6.64
C SER A 40 -10.39 7.52 -5.92
N PRO A 41 -11.16 8.44 -5.31
CA PRO A 41 -10.56 9.56 -4.58
C PRO A 41 -9.65 9.06 -3.46
N THR A 42 -8.44 9.62 -3.34
CA THR A 42 -7.56 9.37 -2.19
C THR A 42 -8.05 10.23 -1.03
N VAL A 43 -8.23 9.59 0.13
CA VAL A 43 -8.66 10.24 1.37
C VAL A 43 -7.60 10.04 2.46
N ASP A 44 -7.45 11.06 3.29
CA ASP A 44 -6.55 11.02 4.43
C ASP A 44 -7.11 10.07 5.50
N LEU A 45 -6.36 9.01 5.82
CA LEU A 45 -6.78 7.98 6.77
C LEU A 45 -7.06 8.56 8.16
N LYS A 46 -6.26 9.52 8.62
CA LYS A 46 -6.44 10.18 9.91
C LYS A 46 -7.77 10.93 9.99
N ARG A 47 -8.14 11.65 8.92
CA ARG A 47 -9.43 12.35 8.83
C ARG A 47 -10.61 11.37 8.82
N VAL A 48 -10.45 10.25 8.09
CA VAL A 48 -11.46 9.21 8.06
C VAL A 48 -11.65 8.58 9.43
N LEU A 49 -10.57 8.28 10.15
CA LEU A 49 -10.66 7.69 11.50
C LEU A 49 -11.30 8.64 12.52
N ALA A 50 -11.19 9.96 12.31
CA ALA A 50 -11.87 10.96 13.14
C ALA A 50 -13.38 11.05 12.86
N ALA A 51 -13.84 10.80 11.62
CA ALA A 51 -15.24 10.90 11.21
C ALA A 51 -15.59 9.81 10.16
N PRO A 52 -15.55 8.53 10.52
CA PRO A 52 -15.67 7.43 9.56
C PRO A 52 -17.04 7.38 8.86
N GLU A 53 -18.08 7.87 9.50
CA GLU A 53 -19.45 7.86 9.00
C GLU A 53 -19.63 8.56 7.65
N VAL A 54 -18.85 9.61 7.39
CA VAL A 54 -18.92 10.39 6.12
C VAL A 54 -18.37 9.61 4.92
N HIS A 55 -17.62 8.55 5.18
CA HIS A 55 -16.92 7.76 4.15
C HIS A 55 -17.53 6.36 3.94
N LEU A 56 -18.53 5.96 4.75
CA LEU A 56 -19.16 4.64 4.65
C LEU A 56 -19.71 4.36 3.25
N GLY A 57 -19.43 3.16 2.74
CA GLY A 57 -19.91 2.65 1.46
C GLY A 57 -19.30 3.26 0.21
N ARG A 58 -18.50 4.32 0.32
CA ARG A 58 -17.87 4.98 -0.83
C ARG A 58 -16.55 4.28 -1.19
N ALA A 59 -16.31 4.10 -2.50
CA ALA A 59 -15.02 3.65 -2.98
C ALA A 59 -13.99 4.78 -2.82
N VAL A 60 -12.91 4.50 -2.11
CA VAL A 60 -11.82 5.44 -1.83
C VAL A 60 -10.49 4.72 -1.83
N ILE A 61 -9.42 5.49 -2.00
CA ILE A 61 -8.04 5.05 -1.77
C ILE A 61 -7.58 5.63 -0.44
N VAL A 62 -6.96 4.78 0.38
CA VAL A 62 -6.29 5.17 1.64
C VAL A 62 -4.84 4.73 1.61
N GLU A 63 -4.00 5.49 2.31
CA GLU A 63 -2.59 5.19 2.48
C GLU A 63 -2.24 5.16 3.97
N GLY A 64 -1.30 4.29 4.34
CA GLY A 64 -0.86 4.18 5.73
C GLY A 64 0.25 3.14 5.90
N LYS A 65 0.65 2.95 7.14
CA LYS A 65 1.62 1.94 7.54
C LYS A 65 0.89 0.70 8.05
N VAL A 66 1.38 -0.46 7.69
CA VAL A 66 0.87 -1.74 8.22
C VAL A 66 1.40 -1.92 9.64
N ASP A 67 0.52 -1.96 10.63
CA ASP A 67 0.89 -2.20 12.03
C ASP A 67 0.81 -3.69 12.39
N LYS A 68 -0.23 -4.37 11.93
CA LYS A 68 -0.44 -5.79 12.19
C LYS A 68 -0.91 -6.53 10.95
N VAL A 69 -0.60 -7.81 10.91
CA VAL A 69 -1.05 -8.74 9.85
C VAL A 69 -1.46 -10.05 10.50
N CYS A 70 -2.53 -10.65 10.01
CA CYS A 70 -2.94 -12.00 10.39
C CYS A 70 -1.81 -12.99 10.14
N GLN A 71 -1.26 -13.57 11.21
CA GLN A 71 -0.11 -14.49 11.11
C GLN A 71 -0.50 -15.89 10.64
N THR A 72 -1.78 -16.23 10.64
CA THR A 72 -2.27 -17.50 10.12
C THR A 72 -2.15 -17.55 8.59
N LYS A 73 -2.72 -16.55 7.90
CA LYS A 73 -2.81 -16.54 6.42
C LYS A 73 -2.54 -15.19 5.75
N GLY A 74 -2.43 -14.09 6.51
CA GLY A 74 -2.42 -12.74 5.92
C GLY A 74 -3.81 -12.31 5.42
N CYS A 75 -4.88 -12.81 6.04
CA CYS A 75 -6.26 -12.58 5.60
C CYS A 75 -6.88 -11.26 6.08
N TRP A 76 -6.18 -10.52 6.92
CA TRP A 76 -6.49 -9.16 7.33
C TRP A 76 -5.19 -8.44 7.72
N LEU A 77 -5.22 -7.12 7.72
CA LEU A 77 -4.17 -6.28 8.29
C LEU A 77 -4.79 -5.13 9.10
N GLU A 78 -3.99 -4.48 9.94
CA GLU A 78 -4.31 -3.21 10.59
C GLU A 78 -3.49 -2.11 9.92
N LEU A 79 -4.16 -1.10 9.38
CA LEU A 79 -3.56 0.06 8.73
C LEU A 79 -3.64 1.25 9.66
N ILE A 80 -2.51 1.90 9.94
CA ILE A 80 -2.40 3.11 10.76
C ILE A 80 -1.93 4.29 9.90
N PRO A 81 -2.32 5.54 10.22
CA PRO A 81 -1.62 6.71 9.71
C PRO A 81 -0.14 6.65 10.11
N ALA A 82 0.75 7.24 9.31
CA ALA A 82 2.19 7.11 9.52
C ALA A 82 2.68 7.64 10.89
N ASP A 83 1.96 8.58 11.47
CA ASP A 83 2.28 9.29 12.72
C ASP A 83 1.38 8.91 13.92
N GLU A 84 0.52 7.90 13.78
CA GLU A 84 -0.43 7.48 14.82
C GLU A 84 -0.35 5.99 15.12
N SER A 85 -0.88 5.61 16.30
CA SER A 85 -1.00 4.21 16.75
C SER A 85 -2.42 3.65 16.58
N ARG A 86 -3.41 4.51 16.32
CA ARG A 86 -4.80 4.10 16.08
C ARG A 86 -5.02 3.88 14.59
N GLY A 87 -5.54 2.72 14.24
CA GLY A 87 -5.74 2.33 12.87
C GLY A 87 -7.13 1.80 12.56
N VAL A 88 -7.24 1.25 11.36
CA VAL A 88 -8.43 0.56 10.88
C VAL A 88 -8.06 -0.87 10.48
N ARG A 89 -8.93 -1.81 10.85
CA ARG A 89 -8.84 -3.17 10.37
C ARG A 89 -9.23 -3.21 8.90
N VAL A 90 -8.40 -3.87 8.11
CA VAL A 90 -8.61 -4.09 6.68
C VAL A 90 -8.84 -5.58 6.45
N THR A 91 -9.93 -5.89 5.77
CA THR A 91 -10.23 -7.22 5.22
C THR A 91 -10.23 -7.14 3.71
N PHE A 92 -10.21 -8.29 3.04
CA PHE A 92 -10.14 -8.35 1.58
C PHE A 92 -11.46 -8.82 1.01
N GLU A 93 -11.89 -8.16 -0.07
CA GLU A 93 -13.17 -8.39 -0.72
C GLU A 93 -13.31 -9.87 -1.08
N ASP A 94 -14.46 -10.45 -0.70
CA ASP A 94 -14.81 -11.85 -0.94
C ASP A 94 -13.77 -12.89 -0.44
N TYR A 95 -12.89 -12.48 0.48
CA TYR A 95 -11.76 -13.30 0.94
C TYR A 95 -10.84 -13.77 -0.22
N GLY A 96 -10.79 -12.97 -1.29
CA GLY A 96 -10.23 -13.34 -2.60
C GLY A 96 -8.71 -13.33 -2.68
N PHE A 97 -8.02 -12.71 -1.74
CA PHE A 97 -6.55 -12.66 -1.72
C PHE A 97 -6.01 -12.43 -0.30
N PHE A 98 -4.68 -12.59 -0.16
CA PHE A 98 -3.98 -12.44 1.10
C PHE A 98 -2.70 -11.62 0.91
N VAL A 99 -2.26 -10.97 2.00
CA VAL A 99 -1.02 -10.20 2.03
C VAL A 99 0.12 -11.00 2.67
N PRO A 100 1.39 -10.65 2.39
CA PRO A 100 2.53 -11.26 3.06
C PRO A 100 2.44 -11.07 4.58
N LYS A 101 2.71 -12.12 5.35
CA LYS A 101 2.63 -12.09 6.82
C LYS A 101 3.72 -11.23 7.46
N ASP A 102 4.81 -11.02 6.76
CA ASP A 102 5.96 -10.20 7.11
C ASP A 102 5.84 -8.74 6.67
N SER A 103 4.67 -8.32 6.17
CA SER A 103 4.45 -6.94 5.70
C SER A 103 4.19 -5.93 6.82
N LYS A 104 4.37 -6.29 8.11
CA LYS A 104 4.34 -5.31 9.21
C LYS A 104 5.43 -4.26 8.97
N GLY A 105 5.11 -2.99 9.16
CA GLY A 105 6.02 -1.87 8.94
C GLY A 105 6.00 -1.32 7.51
N TRP A 106 5.49 -2.07 6.55
CA TRP A 106 5.45 -1.64 5.16
C TRP A 106 4.43 -0.52 4.95
N MET A 107 4.69 0.32 3.96
CA MET A 107 3.70 1.28 3.48
C MET A 107 2.69 0.56 2.59
N ALA A 108 1.42 0.86 2.80
CA ALA A 108 0.32 0.30 2.03
C ALA A 108 -0.52 1.38 1.37
N ARG A 109 -0.95 1.11 0.14
CA ARG A 109 -1.95 1.88 -0.60
C ARG A 109 -3.06 0.94 -0.98
N LEU A 110 -4.28 1.26 -0.55
CA LEU A 110 -5.42 0.36 -0.60
C LEU A 110 -6.60 1.05 -1.25
N GLU A 111 -7.28 0.38 -2.18
CA GLU A 111 -8.56 0.82 -2.70
C GLU A 111 -9.68 -0.08 -2.21
N GLY A 112 -10.76 0.51 -1.74
CA GLY A 112 -11.90 -0.22 -1.18
C GLY A 112 -12.94 0.71 -0.58
N ARG A 113 -13.65 0.23 0.41
CA ARG A 113 -14.72 0.99 1.10
C ARG A 113 -14.71 0.77 2.60
N PHE A 114 -15.06 1.81 3.33
CA PHE A 114 -15.34 1.68 4.76
C PHE A 114 -16.72 1.07 4.97
N VAL A 115 -16.81 0.12 5.90
CA VAL A 115 -18.05 -0.54 6.28
C VAL A 115 -18.19 -0.54 7.80
N ARG A 116 -19.44 -0.50 8.28
CA ARG A 116 -19.73 -0.73 9.69
C ARG A 116 -19.98 -2.22 9.88
N GLU A 117 -19.27 -2.80 10.81
CA GLU A 117 -19.42 -4.22 11.18
C GLU A 117 -19.93 -4.35 12.61
N GLN A 118 -20.84 -5.28 12.80
CA GLN A 118 -21.24 -5.75 14.12
C GLN A 118 -20.67 -7.16 14.29
N LEU A 119 -19.72 -7.30 15.21
CA LEU A 119 -19.02 -8.56 15.46
C LEU A 119 -19.71 -9.31 16.60
N SER A 120 -20.01 -10.59 16.38
CA SER A 120 -20.47 -11.48 17.43
C SER A 120 -19.36 -11.75 18.46
N LYS A 121 -19.73 -12.21 19.65
CA LYS A 121 -18.77 -12.59 20.69
C LYS A 121 -17.70 -13.57 20.18
N ARG A 122 -18.09 -14.56 19.38
CA ARG A 122 -17.16 -15.55 18.82
C ARG A 122 -16.14 -14.92 17.87
N GLU A 123 -16.57 -14.00 17.03
CA GLU A 123 -15.69 -13.24 16.12
C GLU A 123 -14.74 -12.33 16.88
N VAL A 124 -15.24 -11.66 17.93
CA VAL A 124 -14.40 -10.84 18.82
C VAL A 124 -13.34 -11.69 19.50
N ASP A 125 -13.71 -12.84 20.08
CA ASP A 125 -12.77 -13.76 20.76
C ASP A 125 -11.71 -14.28 19.77
N HIS A 126 -12.12 -14.65 18.55
CA HIS A 126 -11.22 -15.12 17.50
C HIS A 126 -10.22 -14.04 17.07
N LEU A 127 -10.70 -12.82 16.80
CA LEU A 127 -9.86 -11.72 16.34
C LEU A 127 -8.88 -11.23 17.41
N LEU A 128 -9.32 -11.17 18.68
CA LEU A 128 -8.42 -10.87 19.79
C LEU A 128 -7.34 -11.94 19.95
N GLY A 129 -7.68 -13.21 19.74
CA GLY A 129 -6.72 -14.32 19.72
C GLY A 129 -5.69 -14.22 18.59
N GLU A 130 -6.04 -13.59 17.47
CA GLU A 130 -5.11 -13.29 16.35
C GLU A 130 -4.34 -11.96 16.52
N GLY A 131 -4.51 -11.26 17.66
CA GLY A 131 -3.80 -10.02 17.95
C GLY A 131 -4.44 -8.75 17.40
N ALA A 132 -5.70 -8.80 16.92
CA ALA A 132 -6.44 -7.61 16.50
C ALA A 132 -6.73 -6.69 17.69
N THR A 133 -6.85 -5.39 17.43
CA THR A 133 -7.28 -4.39 18.44
C THR A 133 -8.75 -4.13 18.30
N LEU A 134 -9.55 -4.48 19.30
CA LEU A 134 -11.00 -4.32 19.32
C LEU A 134 -11.49 -3.79 20.67
N ALA A 135 -12.49 -2.90 20.62
CA ALA A 135 -13.23 -2.44 21.81
C ALA A 135 -14.41 -3.39 22.05
N ARG A 136 -14.24 -4.35 22.96
CA ARG A 136 -15.29 -5.29 23.37
C ARG A 136 -16.36 -4.57 24.20
N GLN A 137 -17.62 -4.84 23.88
CA GLN A 137 -18.77 -4.41 24.66
C GLN A 137 -19.05 -5.36 25.87
N PRO A 138 -19.84 -4.95 26.87
CA PRO A 138 -20.13 -5.78 28.05
C PRO A 138 -20.80 -7.13 27.71
N ASP A 139 -21.55 -7.21 26.63
CA ASP A 139 -22.17 -8.45 26.12
C ASP A 139 -21.20 -9.35 25.34
N GLY A 140 -19.95 -8.92 25.18
CA GLY A 140 -18.91 -9.62 24.45
C GLY A 140 -18.85 -9.34 22.96
N THR A 141 -19.80 -8.57 22.40
CA THR A 141 -19.82 -8.14 20.99
C THR A 141 -18.89 -6.94 20.77
N ALA A 142 -18.71 -6.51 19.52
CA ALA A 142 -18.06 -5.25 19.19
C ALA A 142 -18.70 -4.63 17.94
N ALA A 143 -18.81 -3.31 17.93
CA ALA A 143 -19.13 -2.55 16.73
C ALA A 143 -17.87 -1.79 16.31
N GLN A 144 -17.52 -1.89 15.04
CA GLN A 144 -16.36 -1.20 14.50
C GLN A 144 -16.62 -0.72 13.07
N VAL A 145 -15.82 0.25 12.64
CA VAL A 145 -15.68 0.56 11.22
C VAL A 145 -14.42 -0.16 10.75
N SER A 146 -14.54 -0.93 9.69
CA SER A 146 -13.44 -1.61 9.00
C SER A 146 -13.34 -1.14 7.56
N PHE A 147 -12.25 -1.52 6.89
CA PHE A 147 -12.03 -1.23 5.47
C PHE A 147 -12.02 -2.53 4.69
N VAL A 148 -12.88 -2.66 3.69
CA VAL A 148 -12.91 -3.80 2.77
C VAL A 148 -12.14 -3.40 1.52
N ALA A 149 -10.94 -3.95 1.37
CA ALA A 149 -10.06 -3.65 0.25
C ALA A 149 -10.32 -4.60 -0.93
N ARG A 150 -10.45 -4.03 -2.13
CA ARG A 150 -10.49 -4.77 -3.41
C ARG A 150 -9.13 -4.83 -4.08
N ALA A 151 -8.24 -3.88 -3.77
CA ALA A 151 -6.90 -3.77 -4.32
C ALA A 151 -5.91 -3.29 -3.25
N VAL A 152 -4.71 -3.84 -3.26
CA VAL A 152 -3.66 -3.56 -2.28
C VAL A 152 -2.31 -3.46 -3.00
N GLU A 153 -1.58 -2.38 -2.75
CA GLU A 153 -0.16 -2.23 -3.04
C GLU A 153 0.60 -2.07 -1.72
N LEU A 154 1.62 -2.88 -1.54
CA LEU A 154 2.50 -2.88 -0.36
C LEU A 154 3.93 -2.61 -0.79
N ARG A 155 4.62 -1.72 -0.08
CA ARG A 155 6.02 -1.37 -0.34
C ARG A 155 6.84 -1.53 0.94
N PRO A 156 7.88 -2.36 0.93
CA PRO A 156 8.82 -2.43 2.04
C PRO A 156 9.41 -1.04 2.33
N THR A 157 9.55 -0.70 3.60
CA THR A 157 10.28 0.51 4.01
C THR A 157 11.79 0.26 3.98
N ALA A 158 12.59 1.32 3.86
CA ALA A 158 14.05 1.20 3.80
C ALA A 158 14.65 0.57 5.07
N GLU A 159 13.96 0.64 6.21
CA GLU A 159 14.40 0.08 7.49
C GLU A 159 14.35 -1.45 7.54
N GLU A 160 13.54 -2.09 6.70
CA GLU A 160 13.41 -3.57 6.66
C GLU A 160 14.31 -4.25 5.62
N LYS A 161 15.08 -3.47 4.87
CA LYS A 161 16.02 -3.97 3.86
C LYS A 161 17.44 -4.21 4.39
N SER A 162 17.66 -4.13 5.71
CA SER A 162 18.96 -4.33 6.37
C SER A 162 19.13 -5.73 6.92
#